data_50e433896e51146b7f4496b5580606d8
#
_entry.id   50e433896e51146b7f4496b5580606d8
#
_cell.length_a   1.000
_cell.length_b   1.000
_cell.length_c   1.000
_cell.angle_alpha   90.00
_cell.angle_beta   90.00
_cell.angle_gamma   90.00
#
_symmetry.space_group_name_H-M   'P 1'
#
loop_
_entity.id
_entity.type
_entity.pdbx_description
1 polymer ?
#
loop_
_entity_poly.entity_id
_entity_poly.type
_entity_poly.pdbx_seq_one_letter_code
_entity_poly.pdbx_strand_id
1 'polypeptide(L)'
;LLNLWHYLVHTPLQAPEPLVKKYEAKAKRMKLDAIDPVVPGEPFPSRHEADQRIQRRVVQSHPTYAAMVELMDHCIGRVLRALDDAGVADETLVVFTSDNGGLSTAEGSPTCNHPLSEGKGWMYDGGTREPYLVRLPGVTEPGTTCRTPITSPDLYPTLLEAAGLDARPEQHTDGVSFLPALKGDAGFDRGGVFWHYPHYGNQ
;
A
#
# COMPACT_ATOMS: atom_id res chain seq x y z
N LEU A 1 -12.45 10.59 14.65
CA LEU A 1 -11.56 10.22 13.56
C LEU A 1 -10.17 9.90 14.12
N LEU A 2 -9.65 8.69 13.82
CA LEU A 2 -8.29 8.29 14.08
C LEU A 2 -7.57 8.15 12.74
N ASN A 3 -6.43 8.81 12.59
CA ASN A 3 -5.53 8.61 11.46
C ASN A 3 -4.19 8.08 12.00
N LEU A 4 -3.93 6.80 11.73
CA LEU A 4 -2.74 6.11 12.24
C LEU A 4 -1.69 6.01 11.12
N TRP A 5 -0.79 6.96 11.07
CA TRP A 5 0.36 6.94 10.16
C TRP A 5 1.44 6.01 10.71
N HIS A 6 1.40 4.79 10.26
CA HIS A 6 2.35 3.79 10.73
C HIS A 6 3.68 3.95 10.02
N TYR A 7 4.79 4.08 10.77
CA TYR A 7 6.11 4.23 10.17
C TYR A 7 6.60 2.96 9.47
N LEU A 8 6.23 1.78 9.98
CA LEU A 8 6.56 0.51 9.35
C LEU A 8 5.77 0.40 8.02
N VAL A 9 6.42 0.03 6.95
CA VAL A 9 7.71 -0.69 6.85
C VAL A 9 8.80 0.18 6.20
N HIS A 10 8.79 1.49 6.41
CA HIS A 10 9.76 2.42 5.83
C HIS A 10 11.19 2.18 6.36
N THR A 11 12.21 2.57 5.56
CA THR A 11 13.61 2.60 6.00
C THR A 11 13.84 3.66 7.11
N PRO A 12 14.82 3.45 8.00
CA PRO A 12 15.74 2.31 8.10
C PRO A 12 15.04 1.03 8.56
N LEU A 13 15.47 -0.12 8.01
CA LEU A 13 14.88 -1.41 8.36
C LEU A 13 15.30 -1.85 9.77
N GLN A 14 14.35 -1.92 10.67
CA GLN A 14 14.56 -2.33 12.05
C GLN A 14 13.38 -3.16 12.57
N ALA A 15 13.68 -4.31 13.15
CA ALA A 15 12.69 -5.14 13.80
C ALA A 15 13.32 -5.88 15.00
N PRO A 16 12.52 -6.33 15.99
CA PRO A 16 13.01 -7.14 17.08
C PRO A 16 13.75 -8.40 16.59
N GLU A 17 14.93 -8.65 17.15
CA GLU A 17 15.80 -9.76 16.76
C GLU A 17 15.09 -11.12 16.70
N PRO A 18 14.18 -11.48 17.65
CA PRO A 18 13.46 -12.75 17.57
C PRO A 18 12.60 -12.88 16.31
N LEU A 19 11.98 -11.80 15.84
CA LEU A 19 11.19 -11.80 14.60
C LEU A 19 12.10 -11.92 13.37
N VAL A 20 13.23 -11.21 13.36
CA VAL A 20 14.20 -11.33 12.27
C VAL A 20 14.69 -12.78 12.16
N LYS A 21 15.10 -13.42 13.25
CA LYS A 21 15.51 -14.83 13.29
C LYS A 21 14.42 -15.80 12.82
N LYS A 22 13.15 -15.53 13.15
CA LYS A 22 12.00 -16.29 12.64
C LYS A 22 11.97 -16.27 11.11
N TYR A 23 12.15 -15.10 10.50
CA TYR A 23 12.11 -14.94 9.04
C TYR A 23 13.37 -15.42 8.34
N GLU A 24 14.55 -15.33 8.97
CA GLU A 24 15.77 -15.98 8.48
C GLU A 24 15.59 -17.50 8.39
N ALA A 25 15.06 -18.11 9.44
CA ALA A 25 14.76 -19.54 9.44
C ALA A 25 13.71 -19.93 8.39
N LYS A 26 12.70 -19.06 8.17
CA LYS A 26 11.69 -19.24 7.11
C LYS A 26 12.33 -19.15 5.72
N ALA A 27 13.20 -18.16 5.48
CA ALA A 27 13.89 -17.99 4.20
C ALA A 27 14.76 -19.22 3.87
N LYS A 28 15.53 -19.73 4.83
CA LYS A 28 16.31 -20.98 4.68
C LYS A 28 15.43 -22.17 4.33
N ARG A 29 14.33 -22.38 5.06
CA ARG A 29 13.38 -23.47 4.78
C ARG A 29 12.80 -23.39 3.37
N MET A 30 12.57 -22.17 2.87
CA MET A 30 12.04 -21.92 1.53
C MET A 30 13.16 -21.83 0.47
N LYS A 31 14.43 -21.98 0.86
CA LYS A 31 15.61 -21.86 -0.02
C LYS A 31 15.70 -20.50 -0.73
N LEU A 32 15.21 -19.44 -0.11
CA LEU A 32 15.26 -18.09 -0.67
C LEU A 32 16.64 -17.47 -0.55
N ASP A 33 17.46 -17.94 0.37
CA ASP A 33 18.86 -17.56 0.56
C ASP A 33 19.79 -18.07 -0.55
N ALA A 34 19.34 -19.03 -1.36
CA ALA A 34 20.06 -19.55 -2.53
C ALA A 34 19.71 -18.81 -3.84
N ILE A 35 18.80 -17.85 -3.80
CA ILE A 35 18.33 -17.10 -4.98
C ILE A 35 18.89 -15.69 -4.90
N ASP A 36 19.52 -15.20 -6.00
CA ASP A 36 19.82 -13.78 -6.11
C ASP A 36 18.49 -13.01 -6.28
N PRO A 37 18.10 -12.21 -5.29
CA PRO A 37 16.79 -11.58 -5.32
C PRO A 37 16.76 -10.30 -6.16
N VAL A 38 17.90 -9.82 -6.65
CA VAL A 38 18.04 -8.52 -7.31
C VAL A 38 18.52 -8.71 -8.73
N VAL A 39 17.88 -8.01 -9.67
CA VAL A 39 18.24 -8.04 -11.09
C VAL A 39 18.42 -6.60 -11.61
N PRO A 40 19.18 -6.42 -12.70
CA PRO A 40 19.22 -5.13 -13.40
C PRO A 40 17.82 -4.79 -13.94
N GLY A 41 17.34 -3.59 -13.60
CA GLY A 41 16.10 -3.02 -14.09
C GLY A 41 16.31 -2.04 -15.23
N GLU A 42 15.50 -0.99 -15.25
CA GLU A 42 15.56 0.09 -16.23
C GLU A 42 16.88 0.87 -16.15
N PRO A 43 17.33 1.52 -17.25
CA PRO A 43 18.40 2.52 -17.18
C PRO A 43 18.01 3.67 -16.24
N PHE A 44 19.01 4.27 -15.59
CA PHE A 44 18.74 5.48 -14.84
C PHE A 44 18.23 6.59 -15.78
N PRO A 45 17.19 7.35 -15.37
CA PRO A 45 16.61 8.40 -16.22
C PRO A 45 17.51 9.64 -16.36
N SER A 46 18.47 9.80 -15.47
CA SER A 46 19.40 10.93 -15.48
C SER A 46 20.49 10.74 -16.55
N ARG A 47 20.76 11.79 -17.34
CA ARG A 47 21.74 11.72 -18.45
C ARG A 47 23.14 11.28 -18.02
N HIS A 48 23.56 11.69 -16.83
CA HIS A 48 24.91 11.39 -16.32
C HIS A 48 25.04 9.98 -15.72
N GLU A 49 23.94 9.24 -15.61
CA GLU A 49 23.89 7.87 -15.11
C GLU A 49 23.19 6.91 -16.10
N ALA A 50 22.97 7.36 -17.33
CA ALA A 50 22.21 6.61 -18.34
C ALA A 50 22.88 5.30 -18.78
N ASP A 51 24.16 5.12 -18.49
CA ASP A 51 24.93 3.88 -18.66
C ASP A 51 24.75 2.88 -17.51
N GLN A 52 24.15 3.31 -16.40
CA GLN A 52 23.86 2.48 -15.24
C GLN A 52 22.42 1.96 -15.29
N ARG A 53 22.21 0.82 -14.63
CA ARG A 53 20.88 0.25 -14.46
C ARG A 53 20.48 0.26 -12.99
N ILE A 54 19.22 0.58 -12.77
CA ILE A 54 18.58 0.48 -11.46
C ILE A 54 18.59 -0.99 -11.02
N GLN A 55 18.93 -1.24 -9.77
CA GLN A 55 18.84 -2.58 -9.21
C GLN A 55 17.43 -2.81 -8.67
N ARG A 56 16.74 -3.83 -9.16
CA ARG A 56 15.37 -4.15 -8.82
C ARG A 56 15.26 -5.48 -8.12
N ARG A 57 14.62 -5.51 -6.96
CA ARG A 57 14.27 -6.77 -6.28
C ARG A 57 13.06 -7.42 -6.93
N VAL A 58 13.20 -8.70 -7.25
CA VAL A 58 12.16 -9.53 -7.90
C VAL A 58 11.73 -10.71 -7.03
N VAL A 59 12.40 -10.94 -5.89
CA VAL A 59 12.05 -12.01 -4.95
C VAL A 59 11.85 -11.41 -3.56
N GLN A 60 10.69 -11.66 -2.96
CA GLN A 60 10.39 -11.23 -1.59
C GLN A 60 11.11 -12.15 -0.60
N SER A 61 12.30 -11.75 -0.18
CA SER A 61 13.20 -12.60 0.59
C SER A 61 13.93 -11.89 1.75
N HIS A 62 13.63 -10.61 2.01
CA HIS A 62 14.34 -9.83 3.03
C HIS A 62 13.78 -10.12 4.45
N PRO A 63 14.53 -10.79 5.36
CA PRO A 63 13.98 -11.23 6.65
C PRO A 63 13.54 -10.09 7.54
N THR A 64 14.35 -9.00 7.63
CA THR A 64 14.02 -7.84 8.46
C THR A 64 12.75 -7.15 7.97
N TYR A 65 12.60 -7.00 6.64
CA TYR A 65 11.37 -6.42 6.07
C TYR A 65 10.14 -7.25 6.40
N ALA A 66 10.23 -8.58 6.26
CA ALA A 66 9.15 -9.49 6.65
C ALA A 66 8.80 -9.40 8.13
N ALA A 67 9.81 -9.25 9.01
CA ALA A 67 9.61 -9.02 10.44
C ALA A 67 8.90 -7.67 10.73
N MET A 68 9.22 -6.61 9.95
CA MET A 68 8.54 -5.32 10.06
C MET A 68 7.07 -5.41 9.63
N VAL A 69 6.77 -6.17 8.57
CA VAL A 69 5.37 -6.42 8.13
C VAL A 69 4.58 -7.14 9.22
N GLU A 70 5.15 -8.18 9.85
CA GLU A 70 4.48 -8.87 10.97
C GLU A 70 4.25 -7.93 12.16
N LEU A 71 5.20 -7.06 12.45
CA LEU A 71 5.06 -6.09 13.54
C LEU A 71 3.96 -5.05 13.23
N MET A 72 3.88 -4.58 11.99
CA MET A 72 2.82 -3.70 11.54
C MET A 72 1.44 -4.36 11.68
N ASP A 73 1.30 -5.60 11.22
CA ASP A 73 0.07 -6.39 11.35
C ASP A 73 -0.34 -6.53 12.82
N HIS A 74 0.63 -6.83 13.69
CA HIS A 74 0.39 -6.88 15.15
C HIS A 74 -0.13 -5.55 15.71
N CYS A 75 0.45 -4.43 15.29
CA CYS A 75 0.01 -3.10 15.72
C CYS A 75 -1.42 -2.78 15.26
N ILE A 76 -1.73 -3.08 14.00
CA ILE A 76 -3.08 -2.93 13.44
C ILE A 76 -4.07 -3.82 14.22
N GLY A 77 -3.72 -5.07 14.47
CA GLY A 77 -4.53 -5.98 15.26
C GLY A 77 -4.84 -5.48 16.67
N ARG A 78 -3.92 -4.71 17.28
CA ARG A 78 -4.19 -4.05 18.59
C ARG A 78 -5.24 -2.96 18.47
N VAL A 79 -5.21 -2.16 17.40
CA VAL A 79 -6.23 -1.13 17.17
C VAL A 79 -7.59 -1.75 16.94
N LEU A 80 -7.67 -2.80 16.11
CA LEU A 80 -8.94 -3.50 15.86
C LEU A 80 -9.53 -4.08 17.13
N ARG A 81 -8.71 -4.75 17.96
CA ARG A 81 -9.17 -5.25 19.28
C ARG A 81 -9.66 -4.14 20.21
N ALA A 82 -8.99 -2.98 20.19
CA ALA A 82 -9.44 -1.84 21.01
C ALA A 82 -10.83 -1.31 20.58
N LEU A 83 -11.17 -1.39 19.29
CA LEU A 83 -12.52 -1.07 18.81
C LEU A 83 -13.55 -2.10 19.30
N ASP A 84 -13.18 -3.39 19.27
CA ASP A 84 -14.03 -4.48 19.77
C ASP A 84 -14.26 -4.32 21.29
N ASP A 85 -13.19 -4.11 22.07
CA ASP A 85 -13.23 -3.94 23.53
C ASP A 85 -14.05 -2.70 23.93
N ALA A 86 -14.02 -1.65 23.11
CA ALA A 86 -14.81 -0.45 23.32
C ALA A 86 -16.28 -0.58 22.87
N GLY A 87 -16.64 -1.69 22.21
CA GLY A 87 -18.00 -1.93 21.70
C GLY A 87 -18.41 -1.02 20.54
N VAL A 88 -17.45 -0.46 19.80
CA VAL A 88 -17.71 0.48 18.69
C VAL A 88 -17.28 -0.08 17.32
N ALA A 89 -16.87 -1.32 17.25
CA ALA A 89 -16.38 -1.92 16.02
C ALA A 89 -17.44 -1.94 14.89
N ASP A 90 -18.71 -2.16 15.24
CA ASP A 90 -19.82 -2.21 14.29
C ASP A 90 -20.32 -0.82 13.87
N GLU A 91 -19.82 0.24 14.49
CA GLU A 91 -20.12 1.63 14.15
C GLU A 91 -18.89 2.36 13.58
N THR A 92 -17.81 1.62 13.30
CA THR A 92 -16.53 2.20 12.85
C THR A 92 -16.21 1.80 11.42
N LEU A 93 -16.09 2.80 10.54
CA LEU A 93 -15.44 2.63 9.25
C LEU A 93 -13.92 2.46 9.47
N VAL A 94 -13.36 1.39 8.92
CA VAL A 94 -11.92 1.13 8.93
C VAL A 94 -11.39 1.12 7.50
N VAL A 95 -10.36 1.92 7.24
CA VAL A 95 -9.62 1.94 5.97
C VAL A 95 -8.17 1.59 6.25
N PHE A 96 -7.62 0.66 5.48
CA PHE A 96 -6.19 0.38 5.42
C PHE A 96 -5.69 0.60 4.00
N THR A 97 -4.65 1.41 3.86
CA THR A 97 -4.01 1.67 2.57
C THR A 97 -2.54 2.02 2.75
N SER A 98 -1.82 2.20 1.65
CA SER A 98 -0.46 2.74 1.60
C SER A 98 -0.45 4.05 0.81
N ASP A 99 0.56 4.88 1.06
CA ASP A 99 0.78 6.15 0.37
C ASP A 99 1.46 5.96 -1.00
N ASN A 100 2.25 4.91 -1.13
CA ASN A 100 2.98 4.52 -2.35
C ASN A 100 3.42 3.06 -2.30
N GLY A 101 3.91 2.56 -3.42
CA GLY A 101 4.42 1.21 -3.56
C GLY A 101 5.65 0.89 -2.74
N GLY A 102 5.88 -0.39 -2.54
CA GLY A 102 7.05 -0.90 -1.84
C GLY A 102 8.35 -0.50 -2.54
N LEU A 103 9.39 -0.24 -1.73
CA LEU A 103 10.70 0.20 -2.21
C LEU A 103 11.49 -0.98 -2.80
N SER A 104 11.31 -1.23 -4.11
CA SER A 104 11.93 -2.34 -4.83
C SER A 104 13.20 -1.95 -5.61
N THR A 105 13.47 -0.65 -5.78
CA THR A 105 14.47 -0.14 -6.71
C THR A 105 15.49 0.82 -6.11
N ALA A 106 15.41 1.12 -4.83
CA ALA A 106 16.30 2.06 -4.14
C ALA A 106 16.53 1.66 -2.68
N GLU A 107 17.48 2.32 -2.02
CA GLU A 107 17.78 2.17 -0.58
C GLU A 107 17.95 0.71 -0.14
N GLY A 108 18.65 -0.09 -0.95
CA GLY A 108 18.87 -1.51 -0.70
C GLY A 108 17.73 -2.42 -1.18
N SER A 109 16.70 -1.87 -1.82
CA SER A 109 15.59 -2.62 -2.42
C SER A 109 15.03 -3.68 -1.48
N PRO A 110 14.45 -3.29 -0.33
CA PRO A 110 14.08 -4.23 0.72
C PRO A 110 12.86 -5.11 0.41
N THR A 111 12.05 -4.74 -0.57
CA THR A 111 10.81 -5.45 -0.92
C THR A 111 10.70 -5.71 -2.42
N CYS A 112 9.70 -6.49 -2.79
CA CYS A 112 9.37 -6.83 -4.18
C CYS A 112 7.87 -6.60 -4.40
N ASN A 113 7.50 -5.92 -5.47
CA ASN A 113 6.09 -5.67 -5.82
C ASN A 113 5.58 -6.63 -6.91
N HIS A 114 6.41 -7.59 -7.36
CA HIS A 114 6.02 -8.54 -8.40
C HIS A 114 4.63 -9.19 -8.11
N PRO A 115 3.72 -9.33 -9.09
CA PRO A 115 3.90 -9.12 -10.54
C PRO A 115 3.79 -7.67 -11.03
N LEU A 116 3.57 -6.69 -10.13
CA LEU A 116 3.54 -5.28 -10.49
C LEU A 116 4.96 -4.79 -10.79
N SER A 117 5.09 -3.91 -11.79
CA SER A 117 6.38 -3.35 -12.21
C SER A 117 6.85 -2.25 -11.27
N GLU A 118 8.14 -2.26 -10.97
CA GLU A 118 8.86 -1.26 -10.18
C GLU A 118 8.30 -1.06 -8.75
N GLY A 119 8.27 0.15 -8.24
CA GLY A 119 7.84 0.45 -6.88
C GLY A 119 7.86 1.95 -6.60
N LYS A 120 8.04 2.30 -5.33
CA LYS A 120 8.11 3.68 -4.86
C LYS A 120 9.00 4.53 -5.77
N GLY A 121 8.49 5.70 -6.18
CA GLY A 121 9.16 6.64 -7.05
C GLY A 121 8.93 6.41 -8.55
N TRP A 122 8.17 5.39 -8.94
CA TRP A 122 7.82 5.08 -10.31
C TRP A 122 6.33 5.20 -10.58
N MET A 123 5.97 5.55 -11.81
CA MET A 123 4.57 5.65 -12.26
C MET A 123 3.97 4.31 -12.68
N TYR A 124 4.77 3.26 -12.73
CA TYR A 124 4.29 1.90 -12.95
C TYR A 124 3.42 1.40 -11.79
N ASP A 125 2.65 0.35 -12.06
CA ASP A 125 1.71 -0.26 -11.09
C ASP A 125 2.36 -0.57 -9.72
N GLY A 126 3.62 -0.96 -9.70
CA GLY A 126 4.32 -1.24 -8.44
C GLY A 126 4.55 0.00 -7.58
N GLY A 127 4.46 1.19 -8.15
CA GLY A 127 4.62 2.47 -7.43
C GLY A 127 3.30 3.19 -7.14
N THR A 128 2.23 2.87 -7.91
CA THR A 128 0.96 3.62 -7.86
C THR A 128 -0.26 2.77 -7.50
N ARG A 129 -0.18 1.45 -7.63
CA ARG A 129 -1.27 0.54 -7.31
C ARG A 129 -1.09 -0.08 -5.93
N GLU A 130 -1.73 0.54 -4.96
CA GLU A 130 -1.58 0.21 -3.55
C GLU A 130 -2.69 -0.71 -3.03
N PRO A 131 -2.42 -1.47 -1.96
CA PRO A 131 -3.47 -2.18 -1.26
C PRO A 131 -4.49 -1.18 -0.70
N TYR A 132 -5.77 -1.49 -0.89
CA TYR A 132 -6.86 -0.68 -0.35
C TYR A 132 -7.94 -1.61 0.22
N LEU A 133 -8.08 -1.61 1.54
CA LEU A 133 -9.03 -2.45 2.26
C LEU A 133 -10.01 -1.56 3.01
N VAL A 134 -11.30 -1.82 2.86
CA VAL A 134 -12.35 -1.06 3.55
C VAL A 134 -13.28 -2.01 4.28
N ARG A 135 -13.55 -1.72 5.56
CA ARG A 135 -14.64 -2.29 6.34
C ARG A 135 -15.58 -1.17 6.73
N LEU A 136 -16.78 -1.17 6.18
CA LEU A 136 -17.88 -0.29 6.57
C LEU A 136 -19.05 -1.16 6.99
N PRO A 137 -19.28 -1.36 8.32
CA PRO A 137 -20.32 -2.22 8.83
C PRO A 137 -21.70 -1.85 8.27
N GLY A 138 -22.48 -2.86 7.92
CA GLY A 138 -23.80 -2.67 7.28
C GLY A 138 -23.76 -2.26 5.80
N VAL A 139 -22.58 -2.05 5.22
CA VAL A 139 -22.40 -1.64 3.81
C VAL A 139 -21.51 -2.62 3.04
N THR A 140 -20.31 -2.90 3.56
CA THR A 140 -19.37 -3.79 2.87
C THR A 140 -19.61 -5.26 3.23
N GLU A 141 -19.64 -6.13 2.20
CA GLU A 141 -19.71 -7.58 2.39
C GLU A 141 -18.28 -8.16 2.53
N PRO A 142 -18.02 -8.99 3.57
CA PRO A 142 -16.72 -9.61 3.76
C PRO A 142 -16.26 -10.45 2.56
N GLY A 143 -14.97 -10.33 2.21
CA GLY A 143 -14.36 -11.13 1.14
C GLY A 143 -14.69 -10.65 -0.28
N THR A 144 -15.42 -9.56 -0.44
CA THR A 144 -15.70 -8.98 -1.77
C THR A 144 -14.50 -8.21 -2.30
N THR A 145 -14.45 -8.04 -3.63
CA THR A 145 -13.41 -7.27 -4.31
C THR A 145 -14.04 -6.33 -5.31
N CYS A 146 -13.71 -5.04 -5.24
CA CYS A 146 -13.99 -4.06 -6.27
C CYS A 146 -12.74 -3.86 -7.14
N ARG A 147 -12.94 -3.75 -8.46
CA ARG A 147 -11.85 -3.55 -9.44
C ARG A 147 -11.80 -2.14 -10.01
N THR A 148 -12.73 -1.27 -9.64
CA THR A 148 -12.73 0.13 -10.05
C THR A 148 -11.54 0.84 -9.42
N PRO A 149 -10.66 1.48 -10.22
CA PRO A 149 -9.57 2.28 -9.66
C PRO A 149 -10.12 3.44 -8.82
N ILE A 150 -9.48 3.67 -7.71
CA ILE A 150 -9.72 4.83 -6.84
C ILE A 150 -8.38 5.48 -6.48
N THR A 151 -8.42 6.71 -6.02
CA THR A 151 -7.21 7.46 -5.62
C THR A 151 -7.36 8.05 -4.23
N SER A 152 -6.24 8.50 -3.64
CA SER A 152 -6.25 9.09 -2.30
C SER A 152 -7.22 10.28 -2.15
N PRO A 153 -7.38 11.19 -3.14
CA PRO A 153 -8.40 12.24 -3.09
C PRO A 153 -9.84 11.75 -2.95
N ASP A 154 -10.15 10.53 -3.41
CA ASP A 154 -11.51 9.97 -3.34
C ASP A 154 -11.93 9.60 -1.91
N LEU A 155 -10.97 9.45 -0.99
CA LEU A 155 -11.27 9.08 0.39
C LEU A 155 -12.08 10.18 1.10
N TYR A 156 -11.72 11.45 0.92
CA TYR A 156 -12.38 12.55 1.63
C TYR A 156 -13.89 12.66 1.33
N PRO A 157 -14.33 12.76 0.06
CA PRO A 157 -15.76 12.77 -0.23
C PRO A 157 -16.46 11.47 0.17
N THR A 158 -15.78 10.33 0.12
CA THR A 158 -16.34 9.05 0.59
C THR A 158 -16.60 9.06 2.10
N LEU A 159 -15.68 9.61 2.89
CA LEU A 159 -15.86 9.73 4.35
C LEU A 159 -17.00 10.69 4.70
N LEU A 160 -17.14 11.81 3.98
CA LEU A 160 -18.27 12.73 4.18
C LEU A 160 -19.60 12.02 3.91
N GLU A 161 -19.72 11.36 2.76
CA GLU A 161 -20.95 10.66 2.39
C GLU A 161 -21.27 9.50 3.35
N ALA A 162 -20.26 8.71 3.73
CA ALA A 162 -20.44 7.61 4.69
C ALA A 162 -20.86 8.09 6.08
N ALA A 163 -20.48 9.30 6.47
CA ALA A 163 -20.88 9.95 7.71
C ALA A 163 -22.23 10.70 7.62
N GLY A 164 -22.90 10.69 6.45
CA GLY A 164 -24.14 11.43 6.22
C GLY A 164 -23.95 12.95 6.20
N LEU A 165 -22.75 13.42 5.87
CA LEU A 165 -22.41 14.84 5.79
C LEU A 165 -22.51 15.33 4.35
N ASP A 166 -22.77 16.63 4.19
CA ASP A 166 -22.80 17.28 2.89
C ASP A 166 -21.44 17.25 2.19
N ALA A 167 -21.45 17.05 0.88
CA ALA A 167 -20.26 17.19 0.05
C ALA A 167 -19.65 18.59 0.13
N ARG A 168 -18.34 18.66 -0.05
CA ARG A 168 -17.56 19.91 -0.04
C ARG A 168 -16.79 20.06 -1.36
N PRO A 169 -17.48 20.26 -2.49
CA PRO A 169 -16.84 20.23 -3.82
C PRO A 169 -15.70 21.23 -3.98
N GLU A 170 -15.72 22.32 -3.24
CA GLU A 170 -14.61 23.29 -3.18
C GLU A 170 -13.34 22.75 -2.49
N GLN A 171 -13.45 21.65 -1.74
CA GLN A 171 -12.35 21.03 -1.01
C GLN A 171 -11.87 19.71 -1.61
N HIS A 172 -12.71 19.06 -2.44
CA HIS A 172 -12.36 17.77 -3.07
C HIS A 172 -12.54 17.81 -4.58
N THR A 173 -11.94 18.78 -5.24
CA THR A 173 -12.08 19.06 -6.67
C THR A 173 -11.74 17.85 -7.57
N ASP A 174 -10.79 17.01 -7.15
CA ASP A 174 -10.32 15.83 -7.88
C ASP A 174 -10.86 14.51 -7.32
N GLY A 175 -11.55 14.56 -6.18
CA GLY A 175 -12.05 13.39 -5.47
C GLY A 175 -13.49 13.05 -5.85
N VAL A 176 -13.76 11.76 -6.03
CA VAL A 176 -15.10 11.21 -6.27
C VAL A 176 -15.40 10.20 -5.18
N SER A 177 -16.59 10.30 -4.54
CA SER A 177 -16.97 9.29 -3.54
C SER A 177 -17.12 7.91 -4.19
N PHE A 178 -16.43 6.93 -3.64
CA PHE A 178 -16.57 5.51 -4.02
C PHE A 178 -17.52 4.71 -3.11
N LEU A 179 -18.33 5.40 -2.30
CA LEU A 179 -19.35 4.73 -1.48
C LEU A 179 -20.32 3.86 -2.31
N PRO A 180 -20.72 4.24 -3.53
CA PRO A 180 -21.50 3.35 -4.40
C PRO A 180 -20.79 2.03 -4.69
N ALA A 181 -19.49 2.05 -4.96
CA ALA A 181 -18.71 0.83 -5.16
C ALA A 181 -18.66 -0.05 -3.90
N LEU A 182 -18.58 0.53 -2.70
CA LEU A 182 -18.66 -0.20 -1.44
C LEU A 182 -20.02 -0.87 -1.23
N LYS A 183 -21.09 -0.29 -1.77
CA LYS A 183 -22.45 -0.85 -1.78
C LYS A 183 -22.66 -1.92 -2.86
N GLY A 184 -21.64 -2.22 -3.65
CA GLY A 184 -21.71 -3.21 -4.73
C GLY A 184 -22.35 -2.69 -6.03
N ASP A 185 -22.40 -1.38 -6.22
CA ASP A 185 -22.87 -0.80 -7.48
C ASP A 185 -21.88 -1.10 -8.62
N ALA A 186 -22.27 -2.02 -9.50
CA ALA A 186 -21.49 -2.42 -10.67
C ALA A 186 -21.41 -1.31 -11.75
N GLY A 187 -22.28 -0.32 -11.67
CA GLY A 187 -22.31 0.83 -12.59
C GLY A 187 -21.42 1.99 -12.14
N PHE A 188 -20.81 1.92 -10.96
CA PHE A 188 -19.94 2.98 -10.48
C PHE A 188 -18.75 3.19 -11.42
N ASP A 189 -18.64 4.38 -11.97
CA ASP A 189 -17.51 4.82 -12.79
C ASP A 189 -16.92 6.11 -12.20
N ARG A 190 -15.66 6.00 -11.77
CA ARG A 190 -14.92 7.15 -11.26
C ARG A 190 -14.44 8.08 -12.39
N GLY A 191 -14.38 7.59 -13.62
CA GLY A 191 -13.70 8.26 -14.71
C GLY A 191 -12.19 8.03 -14.73
N GLY A 192 -11.49 8.81 -15.54
CA GLY A 192 -10.04 8.70 -15.71
C GLY A 192 -9.26 9.14 -14.47
N VAL A 193 -8.14 8.47 -14.23
CA VAL A 193 -7.16 8.84 -13.21
C VAL A 193 -5.86 9.22 -13.92
N PHE A 194 -5.28 10.36 -13.52
CA PHE A 194 -4.10 10.91 -14.17
C PHE A 194 -3.01 11.19 -13.15
N TRP A 195 -1.78 10.81 -13.48
CA TRP A 195 -0.59 11.14 -12.71
C TRP A 195 0.38 11.95 -13.56
N HIS A 196 1.00 12.93 -12.94
CA HIS A 196 2.11 13.68 -13.52
C HIS A 196 3.21 13.83 -12.47
N TYR A 197 4.28 13.04 -12.63
CA TYR A 197 5.38 13.00 -11.67
C TYR A 197 6.73 13.00 -12.40
N PRO A 198 7.23 14.17 -12.86
CA PRO A 198 8.44 14.28 -13.66
C PRO A 198 9.73 14.21 -12.81
N HIS A 199 9.75 13.33 -11.83
CA HIS A 199 10.87 13.11 -10.91
C HIS A 199 11.27 11.64 -10.90
N TYR A 200 12.41 11.31 -10.33
CA TYR A 200 12.96 9.96 -10.20
C TYR A 200 12.90 9.17 -11.52
N GLY A 201 11.96 8.28 -11.66
CA GLY A 201 11.79 7.45 -12.85
C GLY A 201 11.40 8.19 -14.13
N ASN A 202 11.00 9.45 -14.09
CA ASN A 202 10.66 10.31 -15.24
C ASN A 202 9.68 9.69 -16.24
N GLN A 203 8.58 9.15 -15.77
CA GLN A 203 7.63 8.39 -16.60
C GLN A 203 6.27 9.03 -16.68
#